data_4ee33bb5b4ce26d9647b8043f590c033
#
_entry.id   4ee33bb5b4ce26d9647b8043f590c033
#
_cell.length_a   1.000
_cell.length_b   1.000
_cell.length_c   1.000
_cell.angle_alpha   90.00
_cell.angle_beta   90.00
_cell.angle_gamma   90.00
#
_symmetry.space_group_name_H-M   'P 1'
#
loop_
_entity.id
_entity.type
_entity.pdbx_description
1 polymer ?
#
loop_
_entity_poly.entity_id
_entity_poly.type
_entity_poly.pdbx_seq_one_letter_code
_entity_poly.pdbx_strand_id
1 'polypeptide(L)'
;GLTPLGAALVASVGRPLGGNWIAQAVLGGLAVVLVADLLTLPFAAWRHVVLVRYGLSTQGWGGWIVDLLKSYAVSAVIGAVALLGFYTVTRYAPRWWWAFGAVGAAALVTLLSFVVPVLVEPIFNRFTPMEPGPLRTELMALAEADGVPVRDVLVADASRRTRAVNAYVSGFGPTRRIVVYDTLLREAPPAEVASVVAHELGHAKERDVLTGTLTGALGAAAAVVALYLLGSWGALLRAAGVGSVAEPRAFPLIVAVVTVAGVLAAPAQAWVSRRVEARADAHALALTGDPAAFEAMQRRLSRVNLADPDPPRWVYLYSASHPSTVERMAAARAYARGAGG
;
A
#
# COMPACT_ATOMS: atom_id res chain seq x y z
N GLY A 1 2.02 -22.71 -7.94
CA GLY A 1 0.72 -22.40 -8.55
C GLY A 1 0.53 -23.06 -9.91
N LEU A 2 1.60 -23.26 -10.66
CA LEU A 2 1.56 -23.87 -12.02
C LEU A 2 1.84 -25.39 -12.04
N THR A 3 1.78 -26.03 -10.85
CA THR A 3 1.99 -27.47 -10.70
C THR A 3 0.90 -28.06 -9.81
N PRO A 4 0.61 -29.38 -9.88
CA PRO A 4 -0.39 -30.01 -9.03
C PRO A 4 -0.12 -29.95 -7.52
N LEU A 5 1.14 -29.64 -7.11
CA LEU A 5 1.53 -29.55 -5.70
C LEU A 5 0.67 -28.56 -4.91
N GLY A 6 0.37 -27.38 -5.50
CA GLY A 6 -0.47 -26.38 -4.84
C GLY A 6 -1.90 -26.88 -4.62
N ALA A 7 -2.48 -27.51 -5.63
CA ALA A 7 -3.82 -28.10 -5.53
C ALA A 7 -3.84 -29.26 -4.50
N ALA A 8 -2.79 -30.06 -4.44
CA ALA A 8 -2.63 -31.14 -3.44
C ALA A 8 -2.53 -30.57 -2.02
N LEU A 9 -1.80 -29.47 -1.81
CA LEU A 9 -1.72 -28.78 -0.51
C LEU A 9 -3.12 -28.36 -0.03
N VAL A 10 -3.88 -27.66 -0.87
CA VAL A 10 -5.24 -27.23 -0.51
C VAL A 10 -6.15 -28.42 -0.16
N ALA A 11 -6.08 -29.48 -0.96
CA ALA A 11 -6.84 -30.70 -0.70
C ALA A 11 -6.43 -31.40 0.60
N SER A 12 -5.13 -31.47 0.90
CA SER A 12 -4.61 -32.17 2.10
C SER A 12 -5.03 -31.46 3.38
N VAL A 13 -4.99 -30.13 3.42
CA VAL A 13 -5.38 -29.32 4.59
C VAL A 13 -6.88 -29.43 4.89
N GLY A 14 -7.71 -29.59 3.87
CA GLY A 14 -9.16 -29.75 4.03
C GLY A 14 -9.60 -31.17 4.48
N ARG A 15 -8.77 -32.20 4.30
CA ARG A 15 -9.12 -33.61 4.58
C ARG A 15 -9.55 -33.91 6.03
N PRO A 16 -8.81 -33.39 7.07
CA PRO A 16 -9.17 -33.69 8.46
C PRO A 16 -10.57 -33.19 8.87
N LEU A 17 -11.09 -32.22 8.13
CA LEU A 17 -12.43 -31.62 8.33
C LEU A 17 -13.46 -32.15 7.34
N GLY A 18 -13.31 -33.41 6.91
CA GLY A 18 -14.23 -34.05 5.97
C GLY A 18 -14.10 -33.59 4.54
N GLY A 19 -13.06 -32.83 4.16
CA GLY A 19 -12.79 -32.36 2.80
C GLY A 19 -13.85 -31.40 2.26
N ASN A 20 -14.65 -30.75 3.15
CA ASN A 20 -15.67 -29.83 2.71
C ASN A 20 -15.07 -28.61 2.00
N TRP A 21 -15.86 -27.99 1.12
CA TRP A 21 -15.38 -26.89 0.29
C TRP A 21 -14.98 -25.64 1.09
N ILE A 22 -15.62 -25.38 2.26
CA ILE A 22 -15.30 -24.24 3.13
C ILE A 22 -13.90 -24.42 3.73
N ALA A 23 -13.62 -25.64 4.27
CA ALA A 23 -12.30 -25.96 4.80
C ALA A 23 -11.21 -25.85 3.72
N GLN A 24 -11.48 -26.34 2.51
CA GLN A 24 -10.53 -26.20 1.39
C GLN A 24 -10.36 -24.73 0.98
N ALA A 25 -11.43 -23.96 0.88
CA ALA A 25 -11.38 -22.56 0.50
C ALA A 25 -10.60 -21.72 1.53
N VAL A 26 -10.97 -21.81 2.79
CA VAL A 26 -10.41 -20.95 3.85
C VAL A 26 -9.08 -21.51 4.34
N LEU A 27 -9.06 -22.74 4.90
CA LEU A 27 -7.82 -23.26 5.49
C LEU A 27 -6.79 -23.63 4.42
N GLY A 28 -7.25 -24.21 3.30
CA GLY A 28 -6.36 -24.51 2.18
C GLY A 28 -5.79 -23.24 1.55
N GLY A 29 -6.61 -22.21 1.37
CA GLY A 29 -6.16 -20.92 0.86
C GLY A 29 -5.19 -20.22 1.80
N LEU A 30 -5.49 -20.17 3.11
CA LEU A 30 -4.58 -19.61 4.11
C LEU A 30 -3.26 -20.39 4.21
N ALA A 31 -3.30 -21.72 4.05
CA ALA A 31 -2.08 -22.54 4.01
C ALA A 31 -1.19 -22.17 2.80
N VAL A 32 -1.79 -21.88 1.64
CA VAL A 32 -1.03 -21.41 0.47
C VAL A 32 -0.37 -20.05 0.74
N VAL A 33 -1.10 -19.11 1.35
CA VAL A 33 -0.54 -17.80 1.74
C VAL A 33 0.58 -18.00 2.76
N LEU A 34 0.37 -18.82 3.79
CA LEU A 34 1.39 -19.11 4.81
C LEU A 34 2.66 -19.71 4.20
N VAL A 35 2.53 -20.64 3.25
CA VAL A 35 3.70 -21.19 2.54
C VAL A 35 4.44 -20.11 1.76
N ALA A 36 3.72 -19.21 1.06
CA ALA A 36 4.33 -18.09 0.36
C ALA A 36 5.06 -17.15 1.34
N ASP A 37 4.43 -16.83 2.47
CA ASP A 37 5.02 -16.00 3.53
C ASP A 37 6.26 -16.65 4.15
N LEU A 38 6.23 -17.95 4.42
CA LEU A 38 7.39 -18.69 4.94
C LEU A 38 8.56 -18.73 3.95
N LEU A 39 8.29 -18.81 2.64
CA LEU A 39 9.31 -18.76 1.60
C LEU A 39 9.94 -17.36 1.48
N THR A 40 9.19 -16.30 1.76
CA THR A 40 9.68 -14.92 1.72
C THR A 40 10.24 -14.44 3.07
N LEU A 41 9.96 -15.15 4.17
CA LEU A 41 10.40 -14.80 5.53
C LEU A 41 11.92 -14.60 5.67
N PRO A 42 12.81 -15.42 5.06
CA PRO A 42 14.26 -15.18 5.12
C PRO A 42 14.65 -13.82 4.53
N PHE A 43 13.99 -13.39 3.45
CA PHE A 43 14.24 -12.08 2.83
C PHE A 43 13.73 -10.93 3.71
N ALA A 44 12.56 -11.11 4.36
CA ALA A 44 12.03 -10.15 5.31
C ALA A 44 12.94 -10.00 6.54
N ALA A 45 13.46 -11.11 7.08
CA ALA A 45 14.43 -11.12 8.17
C ALA A 45 15.76 -10.47 7.76
N TRP A 46 16.27 -10.80 6.58
CA TRP A 46 17.45 -10.15 6.01
C TRP A 46 17.27 -8.64 5.87
N ARG A 47 16.13 -8.20 5.31
CA ARG A 47 15.80 -6.79 5.21
C ARG A 47 15.79 -6.12 6.59
N HIS A 48 15.23 -6.76 7.62
CA HIS A 48 15.25 -6.24 9.00
C HIS A 48 16.68 -6.06 9.51
N VAL A 49 17.56 -7.05 9.32
CA VAL A 49 19.00 -6.96 9.68
C VAL A 49 19.65 -5.77 8.98
N VAL A 50 19.42 -5.60 7.68
CA VAL A 50 19.97 -4.48 6.91
C VAL A 50 19.46 -3.14 7.46
N LEU A 51 18.16 -2.99 7.69
CA LEU A 51 17.58 -1.76 8.22
C LEU A 51 18.12 -1.40 9.61
N VAL A 52 18.32 -2.39 10.49
CA VAL A 52 18.95 -2.20 11.80
C VAL A 52 20.41 -1.80 11.63
N ARG A 53 21.15 -2.48 10.77
CA ARG A 53 22.57 -2.21 10.52
C ARG A 53 22.83 -0.78 10.02
N TYR A 54 21.95 -0.27 9.16
CA TYR A 54 22.03 1.10 8.64
C TYR A 54 21.29 2.13 9.51
N GLY A 55 20.76 1.71 10.65
CA GLY A 55 20.13 2.61 11.63
C GLY A 55 18.74 3.11 11.26
N LEU A 56 18.13 2.58 10.18
CA LEU A 56 16.76 2.93 9.82
C LEU A 56 15.70 2.28 10.71
N SER A 57 15.92 1.04 11.15
CA SER A 57 15.03 0.38 12.11
C SER A 57 15.55 0.58 13.53
N THR A 58 14.66 1.01 14.41
CA THR A 58 14.87 1.07 15.88
C THR A 58 14.28 -0.15 16.57
N GLN A 59 13.62 -1.02 15.83
CA GLN A 59 12.86 -2.16 16.35
C GLN A 59 13.78 -3.35 16.60
N GLY A 60 13.76 -3.87 17.82
CA GLY A 60 14.40 -5.16 18.14
C GLY A 60 13.60 -6.35 17.59
N TRP A 61 14.23 -7.54 17.56
CA TRP A 61 13.62 -8.76 17.04
C TRP A 61 12.26 -9.10 17.67
N GLY A 62 12.10 -8.91 18.99
CA GLY A 62 10.83 -9.16 19.67
C GLY A 62 9.69 -8.30 19.14
N GLY A 63 9.92 -7.00 18.98
CA GLY A 63 8.96 -6.07 18.40
C GLY A 63 8.65 -6.41 16.94
N TRP A 64 9.68 -6.75 16.16
CA TRP A 64 9.53 -7.13 14.75
C TRP A 64 8.67 -8.41 14.60
N ILE A 65 8.91 -9.44 15.42
CA ILE A 65 8.11 -10.68 15.41
C ILE A 65 6.65 -10.38 15.80
N VAL A 66 6.43 -9.57 16.83
CA VAL A 66 5.06 -9.20 17.25
C VAL A 66 4.31 -8.50 16.12
N ASP A 67 4.95 -7.53 15.44
CA ASP A 67 4.32 -6.82 14.33
C ASP A 67 4.10 -7.73 13.12
N LEU A 68 5.01 -8.68 12.86
CA LEU A 68 4.85 -9.71 11.83
C LEU A 68 3.62 -10.60 12.12
N LEU A 69 3.48 -11.07 13.36
CA LEU A 69 2.33 -11.89 13.78
C LEU A 69 1.01 -11.12 13.68
N LYS A 70 0.99 -9.84 14.07
CA LYS A 70 -0.19 -8.97 13.88
C LYS A 70 -0.54 -8.83 12.40
N SER A 71 0.46 -8.62 11.54
CA SER A 71 0.25 -8.51 10.09
C SER A 71 -0.34 -9.78 9.52
N TYR A 72 0.16 -10.94 9.93
CA TYR A 72 -0.38 -12.24 9.51
C TYR A 72 -1.81 -12.46 10.01
N ALA A 73 -2.11 -12.09 11.26
CA ALA A 73 -3.46 -12.21 11.81
C ALA A 73 -4.47 -11.34 11.04
N VAL A 74 -4.12 -10.08 10.77
CA VAL A 74 -4.97 -9.17 9.97
C VAL A 74 -5.16 -9.70 8.55
N SER A 75 -4.06 -10.12 7.90
CA SER A 75 -4.11 -10.69 6.55
C SER A 75 -4.92 -11.99 6.49
N ALA A 76 -4.81 -12.84 7.52
CA ALA A 76 -5.58 -14.08 7.60
C ALA A 76 -7.10 -13.81 7.72
N VAL A 77 -7.50 -12.83 8.53
CA VAL A 77 -8.93 -12.46 8.66
C VAL A 77 -9.47 -11.91 7.33
N ILE A 78 -8.78 -10.96 6.71
CA ILE A 78 -9.19 -10.38 5.43
C ILE A 78 -9.19 -11.46 4.35
N GLY A 79 -8.15 -12.29 4.29
CA GLY A 79 -8.02 -13.38 3.34
C GLY A 79 -9.11 -14.44 3.52
N ALA A 80 -9.45 -14.83 4.75
CA ALA A 80 -10.52 -15.79 5.03
C ALA A 80 -11.88 -15.28 4.54
N VAL A 81 -12.20 -14.00 4.79
CA VAL A 81 -13.45 -13.37 4.32
C VAL A 81 -13.48 -13.33 2.79
N ALA A 82 -12.39 -12.92 2.15
CA ALA A 82 -12.29 -12.83 0.70
C ALA A 82 -12.41 -14.22 0.03
N LEU A 83 -11.70 -15.23 0.56
CA LEU A 83 -11.75 -16.61 0.06
C LEU A 83 -13.14 -17.22 0.22
N LEU A 84 -13.74 -17.07 1.41
CA LEU A 84 -15.09 -17.56 1.66
C LEU A 84 -16.10 -16.89 0.72
N GLY A 85 -16.05 -15.58 0.57
CA GLY A 85 -16.90 -14.83 -0.33
C GLY A 85 -16.75 -15.28 -1.77
N PHE A 86 -15.51 -15.33 -2.28
CA PHE A 86 -15.22 -15.72 -3.65
C PHE A 86 -15.71 -17.14 -3.96
N TYR A 87 -15.36 -18.14 -3.13
CA TYR A 87 -15.78 -19.52 -3.38
C TYR A 87 -17.25 -19.80 -3.07
N THR A 88 -17.90 -18.98 -2.25
CA THR A 88 -19.36 -18.99 -2.13
C THR A 88 -20.00 -18.58 -3.45
N VAL A 89 -19.53 -17.49 -4.03
CA VAL A 89 -20.07 -17.01 -5.33
C VAL A 89 -19.81 -18.02 -6.44
N THR A 90 -18.60 -18.61 -6.53
CA THR A 90 -18.31 -19.62 -7.57
C THR A 90 -19.20 -20.87 -7.43
N ARG A 91 -19.57 -21.24 -6.20
CA ARG A 91 -20.39 -22.42 -5.92
C ARG A 91 -21.87 -22.22 -6.19
N TYR A 92 -22.42 -21.08 -5.76
CA TYR A 92 -23.87 -20.85 -5.79
C TYR A 92 -24.33 -20.05 -7.00
N ALA A 93 -23.41 -19.39 -7.72
CA ALA A 93 -23.67 -18.68 -8.96
C ALA A 93 -22.72 -19.12 -10.10
N PRO A 94 -22.64 -20.41 -10.47
CA PRO A 94 -21.58 -20.94 -11.36
C PRO A 94 -21.59 -20.33 -12.77
N ARG A 95 -22.72 -19.82 -13.23
CA ARG A 95 -22.83 -19.13 -14.52
C ARG A 95 -22.33 -17.68 -14.46
N TRP A 96 -22.54 -16.99 -13.32
CA TRP A 96 -22.33 -15.56 -13.17
C TRP A 96 -21.25 -15.21 -12.13
N TRP A 97 -20.49 -16.23 -11.66
CA TRP A 97 -19.48 -16.04 -10.62
C TRP A 97 -18.48 -14.94 -10.95
N TRP A 98 -18.09 -14.81 -12.21
CA TRP A 98 -17.17 -13.80 -12.67
C TRP A 98 -17.72 -12.37 -12.49
N ALA A 99 -19.00 -12.17 -12.78
CA ALA A 99 -19.63 -10.87 -12.62
C ALA A 99 -19.79 -10.49 -11.13
N PHE A 100 -20.34 -11.41 -10.33
CA PHE A 100 -20.45 -11.20 -8.87
C PHE A 100 -19.09 -11.12 -8.20
N GLY A 101 -18.12 -11.92 -8.62
CA GLY A 101 -16.75 -11.88 -8.14
C GLY A 101 -16.05 -10.56 -8.47
N ALA A 102 -16.25 -10.02 -9.68
CA ALA A 102 -15.71 -8.72 -10.08
C ALA A 102 -16.31 -7.58 -9.23
N VAL A 103 -17.62 -7.57 -9.03
CA VAL A 103 -18.28 -6.59 -8.15
C VAL A 103 -17.83 -6.75 -6.70
N GLY A 104 -17.74 -8.00 -6.20
CA GLY A 104 -17.26 -8.28 -4.85
C GLY A 104 -15.80 -7.87 -4.62
N ALA A 105 -14.92 -8.10 -5.59
CA ALA A 105 -13.53 -7.68 -5.52
C ALA A 105 -13.40 -6.14 -5.52
N ALA A 106 -14.14 -5.45 -6.38
CA ALA A 106 -14.20 -3.98 -6.39
C ALA A 106 -14.74 -3.41 -5.06
N ALA A 107 -15.80 -4.00 -4.54
CA ALA A 107 -16.39 -3.63 -3.26
C ALA A 107 -15.41 -3.86 -2.09
N LEU A 108 -14.68 -4.98 -2.11
CA LEU A 108 -13.66 -5.27 -1.09
C LEU A 108 -12.53 -4.25 -1.10
N VAL A 109 -11.98 -3.90 -2.29
CA VAL A 109 -10.96 -2.85 -2.42
C VAL A 109 -11.48 -1.53 -1.88
N THR A 110 -12.69 -1.15 -2.26
CA THR A 110 -13.32 0.08 -1.77
C THR A 110 -13.48 0.05 -0.25
N LEU A 111 -14.02 -1.03 0.31
CA LEU A 111 -14.20 -1.20 1.76
C LEU A 111 -12.87 -1.10 2.51
N LEU A 112 -11.83 -1.79 2.02
CA LEU A 112 -10.51 -1.78 2.66
C LEU A 112 -9.87 -0.40 2.65
N SER A 113 -10.10 0.43 1.62
CA SER A 113 -9.62 1.82 1.59
C SER A 113 -10.16 2.67 2.74
N PHE A 114 -11.34 2.34 3.27
CA PHE A 114 -11.92 3.00 4.44
C PHE A 114 -11.57 2.31 5.77
N VAL A 115 -11.54 0.98 5.76
CA VAL A 115 -11.35 0.18 6.98
C VAL A 115 -9.90 0.24 7.47
N VAL A 116 -8.93 0.18 6.55
CA VAL A 116 -7.50 0.12 6.91
C VAL A 116 -7.06 1.33 7.75
N PRO A 117 -7.32 2.59 7.36
CA PRO A 117 -6.89 3.74 8.16
C PRO A 117 -7.55 3.81 9.54
N VAL A 118 -8.77 3.27 9.68
CA VAL A 118 -9.56 3.38 10.90
C VAL A 118 -9.33 2.24 11.88
N LEU A 119 -9.24 1.00 11.36
CA LEU A 119 -9.16 -0.21 12.18
C LEU A 119 -7.77 -0.86 12.20
N VAL A 120 -7.02 -0.78 11.09
CA VAL A 120 -5.74 -1.48 10.96
C VAL A 120 -4.58 -0.60 11.42
N GLU A 121 -4.51 0.68 11.01
CA GLU A 121 -3.43 1.58 11.43
C GLU A 121 -3.26 1.66 12.96
N PRO A 122 -4.33 1.75 13.79
CA PRO A 122 -4.20 1.80 15.24
C PRO A 122 -3.66 0.52 15.90
N ILE A 123 -3.72 -0.63 15.20
CA ILE A 123 -3.09 -1.88 15.68
C ILE A 123 -1.56 -1.74 15.74
N PHE A 124 -1.02 -0.92 14.83
CA PHE A 124 0.41 -0.74 14.64
C PHE A 124 0.92 0.57 15.22
N ASN A 125 0.20 1.67 15.17
CA ASN A 125 0.65 3.00 15.57
C ASN A 125 -0.22 3.55 16.70
N ARG A 126 0.39 4.34 17.58
CA ARG A 126 -0.33 5.20 18.51
C ARG A 126 -0.36 6.61 17.95
N PHE A 127 -1.52 7.23 18.02
CA PHE A 127 -1.74 8.58 17.54
C PHE A 127 -2.11 9.47 18.73
N THR A 128 -1.42 10.59 18.88
CA THR A 128 -1.72 11.60 19.88
C THR A 128 -1.96 12.94 19.19
N PRO A 129 -2.89 13.78 19.67
CA PRO A 129 -3.01 15.14 19.15
C PRO A 129 -1.67 15.88 19.26
N MET A 130 -1.31 16.65 18.22
CA MET A 130 -0.14 17.52 18.29
C MET A 130 -0.37 18.61 19.35
N GLU A 131 0.62 18.84 20.20
CA GLU A 131 0.56 19.89 21.22
C GLU A 131 0.26 21.26 20.58
N PRO A 132 -0.55 22.12 21.25
CA PRO A 132 -0.77 23.49 20.80
C PRO A 132 0.55 24.25 20.66
N GLY A 133 0.75 24.92 19.52
CA GLY A 133 1.97 25.66 19.24
C GLY A 133 2.01 26.22 17.82
N PRO A 134 3.04 27.00 17.49
CA PRO A 134 3.15 27.67 16.20
C PRO A 134 3.04 26.72 15.02
N LEU A 135 3.75 25.57 15.04
CA LEU A 135 3.73 24.59 13.96
C LEU A 135 2.32 24.00 13.74
N ARG A 136 1.62 23.61 14.82
CA ARG A 136 0.26 23.09 14.68
C ARG A 136 -0.67 24.14 14.06
N THR A 137 -0.54 25.39 14.48
CA THR A 137 -1.32 26.51 13.95
C THR A 137 -1.02 26.71 12.45
N GLU A 138 0.25 26.68 12.06
CA GLU A 138 0.70 26.80 10.69
C GLU A 138 0.15 25.68 9.80
N LEU A 139 0.22 24.39 10.26
CA LEU A 139 -0.28 23.27 9.49
C LEU A 139 -1.81 23.30 9.30
N MET A 140 -2.54 23.76 10.32
CA MET A 140 -3.99 23.98 10.21
C MET A 140 -4.32 25.12 9.26
N ALA A 141 -3.56 26.22 9.31
CA ALA A 141 -3.73 27.37 8.41
C ALA A 141 -3.43 26.99 6.94
N LEU A 142 -2.40 26.14 6.69
CA LEU A 142 -2.13 25.60 5.36
C LEU A 142 -3.32 24.80 4.81
N ALA A 143 -3.91 23.94 5.63
CA ALA A 143 -5.08 23.14 5.23
C ALA A 143 -6.30 24.03 4.93
N GLU A 144 -6.53 25.07 5.73
CA GLU A 144 -7.59 26.06 5.52
C GLU A 144 -7.37 26.87 4.25
N ALA A 145 -6.15 27.38 4.04
CA ALA A 145 -5.78 28.14 2.82
C ALA A 145 -5.94 27.30 1.56
N ASP A 146 -5.69 26.01 1.63
CA ASP A 146 -5.87 25.06 0.54
C ASP A 146 -7.31 24.60 0.33
N GLY A 147 -8.23 24.95 1.23
CA GLY A 147 -9.63 24.53 1.19
C GLY A 147 -9.83 23.04 1.48
N VAL A 148 -8.85 22.38 2.11
CA VAL A 148 -8.94 20.98 2.53
C VAL A 148 -9.44 20.90 3.98
N PRO A 149 -10.66 20.38 4.22
CA PRO A 149 -11.16 20.26 5.58
C PRO A 149 -10.34 19.23 6.36
N VAL A 150 -9.66 19.69 7.41
CA VAL A 150 -8.87 18.88 8.33
C VAL A 150 -9.38 19.08 9.74
N ARG A 151 -9.67 17.99 10.45
CA ARG A 151 -10.19 18.03 11.81
C ARG A 151 -9.11 18.30 12.84
N ASP A 152 -7.92 17.71 12.67
CA ASP A 152 -6.83 17.80 13.64
C ASP A 152 -5.48 17.41 13.01
N VAL A 153 -4.41 17.75 13.72
CA VAL A 153 -3.05 17.29 13.45
C VAL A 153 -2.65 16.28 14.52
N LEU A 154 -2.29 15.08 14.12
CA LEU A 154 -1.88 13.99 14.99
C LEU A 154 -0.39 13.71 14.84
N VAL A 155 0.23 13.26 15.93
CA VAL A 155 1.59 12.72 15.95
C VAL A 155 1.53 11.21 16.08
N ALA A 156 2.20 10.50 15.17
CA ALA A 156 2.35 9.05 15.22
C ALA A 156 3.69 8.66 15.87
N ASP A 157 3.70 7.66 16.75
CA ASP A 157 4.86 7.15 17.48
C ASP A 157 5.79 6.28 16.60
N ALA A 158 6.16 6.78 15.43
CA ALA A 158 6.95 6.06 14.44
C ALA A 158 8.35 5.68 14.95
N SER A 159 8.94 6.52 15.81
CA SER A 159 10.28 6.31 16.37
C SER A 159 10.46 5.00 17.14
N ARG A 160 9.38 4.39 17.57
CA ARG A 160 9.39 3.06 18.18
C ARG A 160 9.86 1.96 17.21
N ARG A 161 9.74 2.19 15.90
CA ARG A 161 10.05 1.20 14.86
C ARG A 161 11.09 1.66 13.87
N THR A 162 11.13 2.96 13.60
CA THR A 162 11.94 3.50 12.52
C THR A 162 12.47 4.89 12.85
N ARG A 163 13.56 5.26 12.20
CA ARG A 163 14.03 6.65 12.11
C ARG A 163 13.57 7.33 10.82
N ALA A 164 12.93 6.60 9.92
CA ALA A 164 12.40 7.20 8.71
C ALA A 164 11.42 8.32 9.04
N VAL A 165 11.49 9.41 8.29
CA VAL A 165 10.64 10.57 8.43
C VAL A 165 9.50 10.51 7.42
N ASN A 166 8.29 10.85 7.85
CA ASN A 166 7.10 10.86 7.00
C ASN A 166 5.98 11.71 7.60
N ALA A 167 5.03 12.12 6.76
CA ALA A 167 3.71 12.61 7.14
C ALA A 167 2.69 12.11 6.12
N TYR A 168 1.41 12.18 6.41
CA TYR A 168 0.33 11.87 5.47
C TYR A 168 -1.01 12.44 5.93
N VAL A 169 -1.96 12.56 5.01
CA VAL A 169 -3.35 12.91 5.33
C VAL A 169 -4.18 11.63 5.36
N SER A 170 -4.78 11.32 6.52
CA SER A 170 -5.63 10.15 6.74
C SER A 170 -7.09 10.57 6.90
N GLY A 171 -8.03 9.68 6.51
CA GLY A 171 -9.46 9.90 6.61
C GLY A 171 -10.08 10.54 5.37
N PHE A 172 -11.40 10.77 5.42
CA PHE A 172 -12.19 11.26 4.29
C PHE A 172 -13.08 12.42 4.68
N GLY A 173 -13.22 13.41 3.79
CA GLY A 173 -14.07 14.56 4.01
C GLY A 173 -13.78 15.24 5.36
N PRO A 174 -14.81 15.50 6.20
CA PRO A 174 -14.62 16.18 7.48
C PRO A 174 -13.87 15.38 8.55
N THR A 175 -13.58 14.09 8.31
CA THR A 175 -12.82 13.25 9.23
C THR A 175 -11.33 13.24 8.94
N ARG A 176 -10.86 13.98 7.94
CA ARG A 176 -9.43 14.06 7.58
C ARG A 176 -8.60 14.57 8.74
N ARG A 177 -7.43 13.99 8.88
CA ARG A 177 -6.41 14.36 9.87
C ARG A 177 -5.06 14.39 9.19
N ILE A 178 -4.26 15.41 9.50
CA ILE A 178 -2.84 15.41 9.16
C ILE A 178 -2.16 14.51 10.19
N VAL A 179 -1.36 13.55 9.77
CA VAL A 179 -0.56 12.68 10.64
C VAL A 179 0.90 12.96 10.34
N VAL A 180 1.63 13.38 11.37
CA VAL A 180 3.07 13.67 11.28
C VAL A 180 3.81 12.65 12.16
N TYR A 181 4.87 12.06 11.64
CA TYR A 181 5.71 11.18 12.44
C TYR A 181 6.52 11.99 13.47
N ASP A 182 6.62 11.47 14.69
CA ASP A 182 7.46 12.05 15.74
C ASP A 182 8.93 12.15 15.31
N THR A 183 9.37 11.30 14.40
CA THR A 183 10.71 11.36 13.77
C THR A 183 10.86 12.59 12.87
N LEU A 184 9.83 12.95 12.10
CA LEU A 184 9.87 14.15 11.24
C LEU A 184 9.97 15.43 12.09
N LEU A 185 9.19 15.51 13.18
CA LEU A 185 9.23 16.65 14.09
C LEU A 185 10.58 16.84 14.78
N ARG A 186 11.34 15.76 14.98
CA ARG A 186 12.69 15.83 15.59
C ARG A 186 13.78 16.17 14.60
N GLU A 187 13.63 15.74 13.34
CA GLU A 187 14.69 15.83 12.33
C GLU A 187 14.57 17.07 11.45
N ALA A 188 13.38 17.65 11.29
CA ALA A 188 13.13 18.71 10.32
C ALA A 188 12.68 20.02 10.98
N PRO A 189 13.16 21.18 10.48
CA PRO A 189 12.65 22.50 10.85
C PRO A 189 11.17 22.65 10.44
N PRO A 190 10.40 23.56 11.09
CA PRO A 190 8.99 23.80 10.79
C PRO A 190 8.69 23.99 9.30
N ALA A 191 9.45 24.81 8.59
CA ALA A 191 9.24 25.07 7.15
C ALA A 191 9.36 23.80 6.29
N GLU A 192 10.26 22.88 6.63
CA GLU A 192 10.38 21.60 5.93
C GLU A 192 9.20 20.66 6.26
N VAL A 193 8.71 20.68 7.51
CA VAL A 193 7.50 19.93 7.90
C VAL A 193 6.28 20.48 7.14
N ALA A 194 6.15 21.80 7.07
CA ALA A 194 5.08 22.48 6.32
C ALA A 194 5.11 22.10 4.83
N SER A 195 6.30 22.00 4.23
CA SER A 195 6.48 21.56 2.84
C SER A 195 5.99 20.12 2.61
N VAL A 196 6.27 19.18 3.53
CA VAL A 196 5.73 17.80 3.44
C VAL A 196 4.21 17.81 3.56
N VAL A 197 3.68 18.53 4.55
CA VAL A 197 2.22 18.58 4.76
C VAL A 197 1.51 19.25 3.58
N ALA A 198 2.10 20.28 2.96
CA ALA A 198 1.56 20.90 1.74
C ALA A 198 1.49 19.90 0.57
N HIS A 199 2.48 19.02 0.42
CA HIS A 199 2.46 17.93 -0.55
C HIS A 199 1.30 16.97 -0.28
N GLU A 200 1.12 16.54 0.97
CA GLU A 200 0.02 15.65 1.37
C GLU A 200 -1.36 16.30 1.21
N LEU A 201 -1.47 17.60 1.45
CA LEU A 201 -2.69 18.35 1.17
C LEU A 201 -3.00 18.37 -0.34
N GLY A 202 -1.98 18.42 -1.20
CA GLY A 202 -2.13 18.28 -2.65
C GLY A 202 -2.83 16.98 -3.04
N HIS A 203 -2.42 15.84 -2.48
CA HIS A 203 -3.10 14.55 -2.68
C HIS A 203 -4.55 14.58 -2.19
N ALA A 204 -4.80 15.20 -1.04
CA ALA A 204 -6.14 15.30 -0.46
C ALA A 204 -7.07 16.19 -1.30
N LYS A 205 -6.56 17.30 -1.84
CA LYS A 205 -7.28 18.23 -2.72
C LYS A 205 -7.65 17.59 -4.04
N GLU A 206 -6.70 16.94 -4.69
CA GLU A 206 -6.87 16.24 -5.95
C GLU A 206 -7.64 14.92 -5.82
N ARG A 207 -8.01 14.54 -4.59
CA ARG A 207 -8.73 13.28 -4.29
C ARG A 207 -8.00 12.03 -4.77
N ASP A 208 -6.68 12.03 -4.68
CA ASP A 208 -5.84 10.93 -5.20
C ASP A 208 -6.17 9.59 -4.53
N VAL A 209 -6.54 9.59 -3.24
CA VAL A 209 -7.03 8.39 -2.56
C VAL A 209 -8.30 7.83 -3.22
N LEU A 210 -9.25 8.68 -3.60
CA LEU A 210 -10.47 8.24 -4.27
C LEU A 210 -10.15 7.70 -5.68
N THR A 211 -9.34 8.41 -6.44
CA THR A 211 -8.92 8.01 -7.78
C THR A 211 -8.14 6.69 -7.74
N GLY A 212 -7.22 6.55 -6.77
CA GLY A 212 -6.47 5.32 -6.54
C GLY A 212 -7.38 4.15 -6.13
N THR A 213 -8.37 4.41 -5.26
CA THR A 213 -9.37 3.41 -4.86
C THR A 213 -10.20 2.92 -6.04
N LEU A 214 -10.71 3.84 -6.86
CA LEU A 214 -11.51 3.49 -8.05
C LEU A 214 -10.67 2.73 -9.08
N THR A 215 -9.44 3.17 -9.33
CA THR A 215 -8.51 2.48 -10.23
C THR A 215 -8.16 1.08 -9.72
N GLY A 216 -7.90 0.94 -8.41
CA GLY A 216 -7.66 -0.35 -7.77
C GLY A 216 -8.89 -1.27 -7.82
N ALA A 217 -10.09 -0.74 -7.59
CA ALA A 217 -11.35 -1.49 -7.68
C ALA A 217 -11.60 -2.00 -9.10
N LEU A 218 -11.40 -1.14 -10.11
CA LEU A 218 -11.51 -1.53 -11.52
C LEU A 218 -10.43 -2.57 -11.89
N GLY A 219 -9.20 -2.41 -11.40
CA GLY A 219 -8.14 -3.38 -11.60
C GLY A 219 -8.47 -4.75 -10.98
N ALA A 220 -9.02 -4.78 -9.77
CA ALA A 220 -9.46 -6.00 -9.11
C ALA A 220 -10.63 -6.68 -9.87
N ALA A 221 -11.59 -5.90 -10.33
CA ALA A 221 -12.69 -6.42 -11.16
C ALA A 221 -12.15 -7.00 -12.49
N ALA A 222 -11.26 -6.29 -13.16
CA ALA A 222 -10.61 -6.76 -14.40
C ALA A 222 -9.80 -8.05 -14.18
N ALA A 223 -9.12 -8.18 -13.02
CA ALA A 223 -8.39 -9.40 -12.67
C ALA A 223 -9.33 -10.61 -12.54
N VAL A 224 -10.54 -10.44 -11.96
CA VAL A 224 -11.54 -11.52 -11.89
C VAL A 224 -12.06 -11.89 -13.28
N VAL A 225 -12.29 -10.92 -14.15
CA VAL A 225 -12.70 -11.18 -15.55
C VAL A 225 -11.57 -11.91 -16.30
N ALA A 226 -10.31 -11.49 -16.12
CA ALA A 226 -9.16 -12.18 -16.70
C ALA A 226 -9.04 -13.63 -16.20
N LEU A 227 -9.27 -13.88 -14.92
CA LEU A 227 -9.33 -15.24 -14.38
C LEU A 227 -10.44 -16.08 -15.00
N TYR A 228 -11.60 -15.48 -15.25
CA TYR A 228 -12.69 -16.16 -15.96
C TYR A 228 -12.27 -16.56 -17.37
N LEU A 229 -11.66 -15.65 -18.14
CA LEU A 229 -11.17 -15.92 -19.48
C LEU A 229 -10.07 -16.98 -19.48
N LEU A 230 -9.09 -16.89 -18.56
CA LEU A 230 -8.04 -17.88 -18.39
C LEU A 230 -8.58 -19.25 -17.96
N GLY A 231 -9.73 -19.28 -17.30
CA GLY A 231 -10.43 -20.50 -16.90
C GLY A 231 -10.91 -21.36 -18.09
N SER A 232 -10.94 -20.82 -19.30
CA SER A 232 -11.20 -21.58 -20.53
C SER A 232 -9.95 -22.27 -21.10
N TRP A 233 -8.75 -21.95 -20.60
CA TRP A 233 -7.48 -22.49 -21.08
C TRP A 233 -7.16 -23.84 -20.43
N GLY A 234 -7.70 -24.92 -21.01
CA GLY A 234 -7.59 -26.27 -20.45
C GLY A 234 -6.15 -26.77 -20.23
N ALA A 235 -5.16 -26.34 -21.03
CA ALA A 235 -3.77 -26.71 -20.81
C ALA A 235 -3.21 -26.12 -19.50
N LEU A 236 -3.55 -24.86 -19.19
CA LEU A 236 -3.18 -24.19 -17.95
C LEU A 236 -3.80 -24.90 -16.73
N LEU A 237 -5.10 -25.20 -16.80
CA LEU A 237 -5.79 -25.91 -15.71
C LEU A 237 -5.20 -27.29 -15.48
N ARG A 238 -4.92 -28.07 -16.53
CA ARG A 238 -4.28 -29.39 -16.40
C ARG A 238 -2.88 -29.30 -15.79
N ALA A 239 -2.07 -28.32 -16.19
CA ALA A 239 -0.76 -28.08 -15.60
C ALA A 239 -0.85 -27.80 -14.09
N ALA A 240 -1.86 -27.06 -13.66
CA ALA A 240 -2.12 -26.78 -12.26
C ALA A 240 -2.79 -27.93 -11.48
N GLY A 241 -3.24 -29.00 -12.16
CA GLY A 241 -3.92 -30.14 -11.55
C GLY A 241 -5.34 -29.85 -11.09
N VAL A 242 -6.06 -28.94 -11.79
CA VAL A 242 -7.42 -28.53 -11.44
C VAL A 242 -8.33 -28.61 -12.67
N GLY A 243 -9.63 -28.77 -12.44
CA GLY A 243 -10.66 -28.79 -13.51
C GLY A 243 -11.20 -27.40 -13.83
N SER A 244 -11.21 -26.50 -12.85
CA SER A 244 -11.78 -25.15 -12.99
C SER A 244 -11.10 -24.19 -12.03
N VAL A 245 -11.04 -22.90 -12.39
CA VAL A 245 -10.62 -21.82 -11.48
C VAL A 245 -11.64 -21.58 -10.36
N ALA A 246 -12.87 -22.07 -10.51
CA ALA A 246 -13.92 -21.98 -9.51
C ALA A 246 -13.77 -22.98 -8.34
N GLU A 247 -12.83 -23.91 -8.45
CA GLU A 247 -12.54 -24.87 -7.36
C GLU A 247 -11.59 -24.25 -6.33
N PRO A 248 -11.76 -24.46 -5.01
CA PRO A 248 -10.79 -23.99 -4.00
C PRO A 248 -9.35 -24.45 -4.25
N ARG A 249 -9.17 -25.64 -4.85
CA ARG A 249 -7.87 -26.19 -5.24
C ARG A 249 -7.15 -25.37 -6.31
N ALA A 250 -7.86 -24.49 -7.02
CA ALA A 250 -7.26 -23.58 -8.00
C ALA A 250 -6.64 -22.32 -7.38
N PHE A 251 -6.82 -22.07 -6.08
CA PHE A 251 -6.30 -20.86 -5.44
C PHE A 251 -4.79 -20.63 -5.66
N PRO A 252 -3.90 -21.64 -5.60
CA PRO A 252 -2.48 -21.45 -5.93
C PRO A 252 -2.25 -20.97 -7.38
N LEU A 253 -3.08 -21.40 -8.33
CA LEU A 253 -3.03 -20.90 -9.70
C LEU A 253 -3.47 -19.44 -9.76
N ILE A 254 -4.54 -19.07 -9.05
CA ILE A 254 -5.03 -17.68 -8.96
C ILE A 254 -3.92 -16.79 -8.41
N VAL A 255 -3.26 -17.19 -7.33
CA VAL A 255 -2.13 -16.46 -6.74
C VAL A 255 -1.00 -16.27 -7.77
N ALA A 256 -0.63 -17.32 -8.51
CA ALA A 256 0.42 -17.23 -9.53
C ALA A 256 0.05 -16.26 -10.65
N VAL A 257 -1.19 -16.33 -11.15
CA VAL A 257 -1.68 -15.44 -12.22
C VAL A 257 -1.70 -13.99 -11.76
N VAL A 258 -2.24 -13.71 -10.57
CA VAL A 258 -2.30 -12.36 -10.01
C VAL A 258 -0.89 -11.81 -9.76
N THR A 259 0.04 -12.62 -9.28
CA THR A 259 1.43 -12.22 -9.09
C THR A 259 2.09 -11.83 -10.42
N VAL A 260 1.95 -12.65 -11.45
CA VAL A 260 2.51 -12.36 -12.78
C VAL A 260 1.87 -11.09 -13.37
N ALA A 261 0.55 -10.95 -13.26
CA ALA A 261 -0.15 -9.74 -13.70
C ALA A 261 0.35 -8.48 -12.97
N GLY A 262 0.57 -8.57 -11.65
CA GLY A 262 1.14 -7.48 -10.85
C GLY A 262 2.54 -7.08 -11.31
N VAL A 263 3.41 -8.06 -11.54
CA VAL A 263 4.77 -7.83 -12.06
C VAL A 263 4.73 -7.14 -13.43
N LEU A 264 3.85 -7.56 -14.32
CA LEU A 264 3.69 -6.94 -15.64
C LEU A 264 3.08 -5.54 -15.58
N ALA A 265 2.19 -5.27 -14.62
CA ALA A 265 1.55 -3.97 -14.43
C ALA A 265 2.45 -2.95 -13.69
N ALA A 266 3.49 -3.40 -12.98
CA ALA A 266 4.31 -2.55 -12.13
C ALA A 266 4.90 -1.31 -12.84
N PRO A 267 5.45 -1.39 -14.07
CA PRO A 267 5.98 -0.21 -14.75
C PRO A 267 4.91 0.85 -15.06
N ALA A 268 3.71 0.40 -15.45
CA ALA A 268 2.59 1.29 -15.73
C ALA A 268 2.10 1.99 -14.44
N GLN A 269 2.00 1.23 -13.35
CA GLN A 269 1.64 1.79 -12.04
C GLN A 269 2.68 2.78 -11.56
N ALA A 270 3.97 2.47 -11.67
CA ALA A 270 5.07 3.36 -11.31
C ALA A 270 5.04 4.66 -12.12
N TRP A 271 4.74 4.58 -13.43
CA TRP A 271 4.61 5.75 -14.29
C TRP A 271 3.44 6.65 -13.88
N VAL A 272 2.27 6.08 -13.60
CA VAL A 272 1.09 6.84 -13.12
C VAL A 272 1.41 7.49 -11.77
N SER A 273 1.98 6.74 -10.82
CA SER A 273 2.35 7.22 -9.49
C SER A 273 3.27 8.43 -9.58
N ARG A 274 4.37 8.37 -10.36
CA ARG A 274 5.28 9.52 -10.53
C ARG A 274 4.59 10.78 -11.07
N ARG A 275 3.57 10.66 -11.90
CA ARG A 275 2.80 11.83 -12.38
C ARG A 275 1.93 12.44 -11.28
N VAL A 276 1.32 11.60 -10.48
CA VAL A 276 0.54 12.03 -9.32
C VAL A 276 1.46 12.77 -8.34
N GLU A 277 2.61 12.20 -8.04
CA GLU A 277 3.61 12.78 -7.14
C GLU A 277 4.17 14.12 -7.66
N ALA A 278 4.50 14.19 -8.97
CA ALA A 278 4.98 15.45 -9.56
C ALA A 278 3.93 16.58 -9.48
N ARG A 279 2.63 16.22 -9.58
CA ARG A 279 1.55 17.19 -9.38
C ARG A 279 1.45 17.63 -7.93
N ALA A 280 1.55 16.70 -6.97
CA ALA A 280 1.56 17.01 -5.54
C ALA A 280 2.77 17.88 -5.16
N ASP A 281 3.94 17.65 -5.77
CA ASP A 281 5.13 18.51 -5.60
C ASP A 281 4.89 19.93 -6.10
N ALA A 282 4.33 20.07 -7.31
CA ALA A 282 3.99 21.38 -7.87
C ALA A 282 2.96 22.11 -6.99
N HIS A 283 1.99 21.38 -6.45
CA HIS A 283 1.02 21.92 -5.51
C HIS A 283 1.68 22.41 -4.21
N ALA A 284 2.58 21.60 -3.62
CA ALA A 284 3.31 21.99 -2.41
C ALA A 284 4.12 23.28 -2.61
N LEU A 285 4.82 23.39 -3.74
CA LEU A 285 5.57 24.60 -4.10
C LEU A 285 4.66 25.82 -4.25
N ALA A 286 3.50 25.67 -4.90
CA ALA A 286 2.54 26.75 -5.07
C ALA A 286 1.88 27.18 -3.74
N LEU A 287 1.55 26.23 -2.87
CA LEU A 287 0.89 26.48 -1.60
C LEU A 287 1.82 27.13 -0.57
N THR A 288 3.08 26.69 -0.49
CA THR A 288 4.05 27.22 0.48
C THR A 288 4.79 28.44 -0.02
N GLY A 289 4.98 28.58 -1.35
CA GLY A 289 5.82 29.64 -1.92
C GLY A 289 7.30 29.55 -1.52
N ASP A 290 7.73 28.42 -0.91
CA ASP A 290 9.09 28.25 -0.37
C ASP A 290 9.83 27.08 -1.06
N PRO A 291 10.39 27.30 -2.26
CA PRO A 291 11.16 26.29 -2.97
C PRO A 291 12.46 25.92 -2.24
N ALA A 292 12.98 26.78 -1.37
CA ALA A 292 14.19 26.48 -0.61
C ALA A 292 13.91 25.45 0.49
N ALA A 293 12.82 25.60 1.25
CA ALA A 293 12.39 24.63 2.23
C ALA A 293 12.04 23.29 1.56
N PHE A 294 11.36 23.33 0.39
CA PHE A 294 11.04 22.11 -0.36
C PHE A 294 12.33 21.38 -0.81
N GLU A 295 13.32 22.07 -1.40
CA GLU A 295 14.59 21.46 -1.79
C GLU A 295 15.34 20.88 -0.60
N ALA A 296 15.40 21.62 0.52
CA ALA A 296 16.03 21.16 1.76
C ALA A 296 15.37 19.88 2.30
N MET A 297 14.04 19.85 2.27
CA MET A 297 13.26 18.69 2.70
C MET A 297 13.49 17.47 1.80
N GLN A 298 13.51 17.61 0.48
CA GLN A 298 13.80 16.49 -0.42
C GLN A 298 15.19 15.90 -0.17
N ARG A 299 16.18 16.75 0.09
CA ARG A 299 17.54 16.33 0.45
C ARG A 299 17.57 15.60 1.79
N ARG A 300 16.80 16.07 2.78
CA ARG A 300 16.66 15.44 4.09
C ARG A 300 15.98 14.09 3.99
N LEU A 301 14.86 14.00 3.28
CA LEU A 301 14.12 12.74 3.04
C LEU A 301 15.04 11.68 2.41
N SER A 302 15.77 12.04 1.37
CA SER A 302 16.71 11.11 0.73
C SER A 302 17.78 10.63 1.71
N ARG A 303 18.39 11.54 2.46
CA ARG A 303 19.47 11.21 3.41
C ARG A 303 18.98 10.39 4.60
N VAL A 304 17.87 10.79 5.24
CA VAL A 304 17.37 10.14 6.47
C VAL A 304 16.74 8.80 6.14
N ASN A 305 16.00 8.72 5.03
CA ASN A 305 15.34 7.48 4.60
C ASN A 305 16.28 6.57 3.79
N LEU A 306 17.56 6.95 3.60
CA LEU A 306 18.57 6.23 2.82
C LEU A 306 18.07 5.88 1.39
N ALA A 307 17.33 6.82 0.80
CA ALA A 307 16.84 6.68 -0.55
C ALA A 307 17.93 7.05 -1.57
N ASP A 308 18.04 6.26 -2.65
CA ASP A 308 18.93 6.61 -3.77
C ASP A 308 18.40 7.88 -4.45
N PRO A 309 19.17 8.98 -4.49
CA PRO A 309 18.72 10.24 -5.07
C PRO A 309 18.54 10.18 -6.59
N ASP A 310 19.24 9.26 -7.27
CA ASP A 310 19.22 9.08 -8.73
C ASP A 310 19.35 7.59 -9.10
N PRO A 311 18.28 6.80 -8.87
CA PRO A 311 18.33 5.36 -9.07
C PRO A 311 18.57 4.97 -10.54
N PRO A 312 19.18 3.81 -10.79
CA PRO A 312 19.39 3.31 -12.14
C PRO A 312 18.09 3.33 -12.96
N ARG A 313 18.17 3.75 -14.22
CA ARG A 313 16.99 4.00 -15.07
C ARG A 313 15.99 2.84 -15.12
N TRP A 314 16.47 1.61 -15.14
CA TRP A 314 15.58 0.44 -15.15
C TRP A 314 14.81 0.27 -13.81
N VAL A 315 15.46 0.54 -12.67
CA VAL A 315 14.82 0.55 -11.35
C VAL A 315 13.76 1.67 -11.30
N TYR A 316 14.15 2.87 -11.73
CA TYR A 316 13.27 4.03 -11.79
C TYR A 316 12.02 3.76 -12.64
N LEU A 317 12.18 3.25 -13.85
CA LEU A 317 11.06 2.97 -14.75
C LEU A 317 10.14 1.86 -14.24
N TYR A 318 10.72 0.83 -13.59
CA TYR A 318 9.98 -0.36 -13.17
C TYR A 318 9.28 -0.19 -11.82
N SER A 319 9.94 0.41 -10.84
CA SER A 319 9.47 0.35 -9.44
C SER A 319 9.41 1.67 -8.69
N ALA A 320 10.00 2.76 -9.20
CA ALA A 320 9.97 4.03 -8.48
C ALA A 320 8.57 4.65 -8.55
N SER A 321 7.93 4.76 -7.39
CA SER A 321 6.61 5.39 -7.24
C SER A 321 6.66 6.92 -7.24
N HIS A 322 7.83 7.51 -6.97
CA HIS A 322 8.05 8.96 -6.92
C HIS A 322 9.08 9.37 -7.98
N PRO A 323 9.07 10.63 -8.44
CA PRO A 323 10.19 11.21 -9.17
C PRO A 323 11.47 11.11 -8.32
N SER A 324 12.63 11.03 -8.96
CA SER A 324 13.91 10.98 -8.25
C SER A 324 14.13 12.25 -7.41
N THR A 325 14.92 12.15 -6.34
CA THR A 325 15.24 13.32 -5.51
C THR A 325 15.83 14.44 -6.35
N VAL A 326 16.66 14.09 -7.34
CA VAL A 326 17.27 15.06 -8.28
C VAL A 326 16.19 15.77 -9.11
N GLU A 327 15.20 15.03 -9.64
CA GLU A 327 14.08 15.61 -10.40
C GLU A 327 13.23 16.53 -9.54
N ARG A 328 12.90 16.13 -8.30
CA ARG A 328 12.10 16.93 -7.36
C ARG A 328 12.83 18.25 -7.00
N MET A 329 14.13 18.18 -6.72
CA MET A 329 14.96 19.37 -6.45
C MET A 329 15.08 20.27 -7.68
N ALA A 330 15.19 19.70 -8.89
CA ALA A 330 15.23 20.45 -10.12
C ALA A 330 13.89 21.20 -10.38
N ALA A 331 12.76 20.57 -10.05
CA ALA A 331 11.44 21.21 -10.15
C ALA A 331 11.32 22.40 -9.19
N ALA A 332 11.80 22.30 -7.94
CA ALA A 332 11.84 23.42 -6.99
C ALA A 332 12.67 24.60 -7.50
N ARG A 333 13.84 24.30 -8.06
CA ARG A 333 14.71 25.35 -8.67
C ARG A 333 14.09 25.99 -9.91
N ALA A 334 13.36 25.22 -10.71
CA ALA A 334 12.62 25.77 -11.86
C ALA A 334 11.49 26.70 -11.40
N TYR A 335 10.75 26.29 -10.38
CA TYR A 335 9.71 27.12 -9.76
C TYR A 335 10.29 28.44 -9.23
N ALA A 336 11.40 28.40 -8.49
CA ALA A 336 12.07 29.61 -7.98
C ALA A 336 12.45 30.60 -9.09
N ARG A 337 12.92 30.12 -10.26
CA ARG A 337 13.27 30.96 -11.39
C ARG A 337 12.04 31.55 -12.07
N GLY A 338 10.92 30.85 -12.14
CA GLY A 338 9.66 31.31 -12.72
C GLY A 338 8.89 32.29 -11.83
N ALA A 339 9.07 32.24 -10.52
CA ALA A 339 8.44 33.15 -9.56
C ALA A 339 9.21 34.47 -9.40
N GLY A 340 10.45 34.56 -9.89
CA GLY A 340 11.31 35.76 -9.81
C GLY A 340 11.35 36.61 -11.09
N GLY A 341 10.57 36.27 -12.12
CA GLY A 341 10.39 37.01 -13.35
C GLY A 341 8.96 37.54 -13.49
#